data_ea66a2ebe505fe50c1dd34cd14a93d80
#
_entry.id   ea66a2ebe505fe50c1dd34cd14a93d80
#
_cell.length_a   1.000
_cell.length_b   1.000
_cell.length_c   1.000
_cell.angle_alpha   90.00
_cell.angle_beta   90.00
_cell.angle_gamma   90.00
#
_symmetry.space_group_name_H-M   'P 1'
#
loop_
_entity.id
_entity.type
_entity.pdbx_description
1 polymer ?
#
loop_
_entity_poly.entity_id
_entity_poly.type
_entity_poly.pdbx_seq_one_letter_code
_entity_poly.pdbx_strand_id
1 'polypeptide(L)'
;MKKFLTLILSSILLLSACNRASTEEQTSSISKEPPYLTGTFVQLFGKNDWTASQWEKFFSELKELKINTVIVQYTAFKNAYNDITWFDSANTFTTQKSRHTLARLFEAAQKQGIEVHIGLHFDETYWQNQTNRAWLQLNAQRCIELAREINSRFGNHPAFKGWYIPHEPEPYAYNSDEKMALFRDVFVNPIADALHSWGGKPVSIAAFWNSKLTSPNQLQHFMAELGKSHLQIIMLQDGVGAKHVTLDQLNTYYQSAQKGLFEENKNYKGAFWTDLETFYSPTGEYPFTPASFDRVKQQLSIETALPKVSKAVSFQYYDDMSTLSPHNAQAQALREAYKKWLNQK
;
A
#
# COMPACT_ATOMS: atom_id res chain seq x y z
N MET A 1 -39.68 -21.66 79.14
CA MET A 1 -38.71 -20.86 79.91
C MET A 1 -37.87 -20.05 78.96
N LYS A 2 -38.25 -18.86 78.82
CA LYS A 2 -37.54 -17.57 79.01
C LYS A 2 -36.04 -17.59 78.67
N LYS A 3 -35.61 -16.84 77.66
CA LYS A 3 -34.75 -15.65 77.83
C LYS A 3 -34.69 -14.81 76.54
N PHE A 4 -35.03 -13.55 76.77
CA PHE A 4 -34.84 -12.39 75.80
C PHE A 4 -33.37 -12.17 75.62
N LEU A 5 -33.03 -11.73 74.41
CA LEU A 5 -31.81 -10.94 74.20
C LEU A 5 -32.08 -9.87 73.10
N THR A 6 -31.92 -8.67 73.55
CA THR A 6 -32.10 -7.39 72.86
C THR A 6 -31.04 -7.20 71.83
N LEU A 7 -31.44 -6.82 70.53
CA LEU A 7 -30.53 -6.45 69.54
C LEU A 7 -30.58 -4.92 69.29
N ILE A 8 -29.45 -4.29 69.49
CA ILE A 8 -29.22 -2.89 69.28
C ILE A 8 -29.03 -2.65 67.78
N LEU A 9 -29.87 -1.78 67.22
CA LEU A 9 -29.72 -1.29 65.81
C LEU A 9 -28.67 -0.18 65.78
N SER A 10 -27.53 -0.44 65.12
CA SER A 10 -26.59 0.61 64.72
C SER A 10 -26.75 0.91 63.24
N SER A 11 -27.27 2.08 62.95
CA SER A 11 -27.42 2.60 61.59
C SER A 11 -26.08 3.08 61.06
N ILE A 12 -25.53 2.41 60.07
CA ILE A 12 -24.38 2.87 59.31
C ILE A 12 -24.90 3.47 58.01
N LEU A 13 -24.83 4.80 57.86
CA LEU A 13 -25.01 5.50 56.60
C LEU A 13 -23.80 5.20 55.70
N LEU A 14 -24.02 4.42 54.66
CA LEU A 14 -23.07 4.30 53.54
C LEU A 14 -23.36 5.39 52.54
N LEU A 15 -22.52 6.40 52.51
CA LEU A 15 -22.43 7.39 51.45
C LEU A 15 -21.90 6.69 50.18
N SER A 16 -22.79 6.42 49.23
CA SER A 16 -22.40 6.03 47.85
C SER A 16 -21.79 7.22 47.14
N ALA A 17 -20.48 7.28 47.12
CA ALA A 17 -19.75 8.11 46.15
C ALA A 17 -19.87 7.49 44.75
N CYS A 18 -20.71 8.10 43.89
CA CYS A 18 -20.70 7.84 42.46
C CYS A 18 -19.37 8.31 41.89
N ASN A 19 -18.40 7.40 41.75
CA ASN A 19 -17.28 7.60 40.86
C ASN A 19 -17.82 7.51 39.41
N ARG A 20 -18.06 8.67 38.77
CA ARG A 20 -18.10 8.79 37.35
C ARG A 20 -16.70 8.51 36.85
N ALA A 21 -16.44 7.29 36.40
CA ALA A 21 -15.33 6.98 35.51
C ALA A 21 -15.58 7.77 34.20
N SER A 22 -14.87 8.85 34.03
CA SER A 22 -14.70 9.49 32.73
C SER A 22 -14.01 8.45 31.83
N THR A 23 -14.75 7.89 30.91
CA THR A 23 -14.20 7.17 29.75
C THR A 23 -13.47 8.24 28.93
N GLU A 24 -12.19 8.42 29.17
CA GLU A 24 -11.30 9.04 28.21
C GLU A 24 -11.35 8.17 26.97
N GLU A 25 -12.03 8.63 25.92
CA GLU A 25 -11.80 8.15 24.58
C GLU A 25 -10.30 8.33 24.31
N GLN A 26 -9.57 7.21 24.33
CA GLN A 26 -8.25 7.14 23.72
C GLN A 26 -8.41 7.41 22.22
N THR A 27 -8.43 8.67 21.85
CA THR A 27 -8.07 9.09 20.51
C THR A 27 -6.64 8.65 20.34
N SER A 28 -6.44 7.49 19.67
CA SER A 28 -5.14 7.10 19.16
C SER A 28 -4.66 8.24 18.28
N SER A 29 -3.77 9.06 18.80
CA SER A 29 -3.04 10.04 18.00
C SER A 29 -2.29 9.23 16.95
N ILE A 30 -2.78 9.26 15.71
CA ILE A 30 -2.02 8.77 14.57
C ILE A 30 -0.73 9.58 14.60
N SER A 31 0.37 8.96 15.00
CA SER A 31 1.68 9.61 15.01
C SER A 31 1.94 10.05 13.57
N LYS A 32 2.13 11.36 13.39
CA LYS A 32 2.40 11.90 12.06
C LYS A 32 3.65 11.23 11.51
N GLU A 33 3.52 10.55 10.38
CA GLU A 33 4.66 9.95 9.69
C GLU A 33 5.74 11.00 9.43
N PRO A 34 7.02 10.61 9.54
CA PRO A 34 8.11 11.52 9.25
C PRO A 34 8.05 11.97 7.78
N PRO A 35 8.49 13.19 7.47
CA PRO A 35 8.41 13.75 6.11
C PRO A 35 9.50 13.16 5.18
N TYR A 36 9.65 11.83 5.18
CA TYR A 36 10.56 11.09 4.32
C TYR A 36 9.97 9.74 3.94
N LEU A 37 10.56 9.07 2.95
CA LEU A 37 10.11 7.75 2.49
C LEU A 37 10.29 6.70 3.59
N THR A 38 9.23 5.98 3.89
CA THR A 38 9.24 4.84 4.82
C THR A 38 8.86 3.53 4.14
N GLY A 39 8.42 3.57 2.88
CA GLY A 39 8.13 2.41 2.05
C GLY A 39 8.63 2.56 0.62
N THR A 40 8.65 1.44 -0.11
CA THR A 40 8.92 1.42 -1.55
C THR A 40 8.26 0.23 -2.23
N PHE A 41 7.89 0.41 -3.49
CA PHE A 41 7.56 -0.70 -4.37
C PHE A 41 8.83 -1.41 -4.87
N VAL A 42 8.70 -2.66 -5.25
CA VAL A 42 9.69 -3.42 -6.01
C VAL A 42 9.00 -4.30 -7.06
N GLN A 43 9.45 -4.17 -8.30
CA GLN A 43 9.11 -5.08 -9.38
C GLN A 43 10.14 -6.21 -9.45
N LEU A 44 9.68 -7.44 -9.70
CA LEU A 44 10.55 -8.62 -9.72
C LEU A 44 11.17 -8.90 -11.10
N PHE A 45 10.80 -8.15 -12.14
CA PHE A 45 11.43 -8.25 -13.45
C PHE A 45 12.95 -8.04 -13.37
N GLY A 46 13.69 -8.85 -14.12
CA GLY A 46 15.15 -8.82 -14.10
C GLY A 46 15.81 -9.32 -12.81
N LYS A 47 15.01 -9.85 -11.86
CA LYS A 47 15.50 -10.32 -10.55
C LYS A 47 15.30 -11.83 -10.35
N ASN A 48 14.94 -12.56 -11.41
CA ASN A 48 14.69 -14.01 -11.35
C ASN A 48 15.85 -14.81 -10.77
N ASP A 49 17.07 -14.41 -11.14
CA ASP A 49 18.31 -15.09 -10.76
C ASP A 49 19.10 -14.33 -9.67
N TRP A 50 18.50 -13.36 -9.05
CA TRP A 50 19.17 -12.64 -7.98
C TRP A 50 19.60 -13.58 -6.87
N THR A 51 20.88 -13.49 -6.53
CA THR A 51 21.48 -14.22 -5.43
C THR A 51 21.02 -13.68 -4.08
N ALA A 52 21.21 -14.44 -3.02
CA ALA A 52 20.94 -13.97 -1.65
C ALA A 52 21.72 -12.68 -1.36
N SER A 53 22.98 -12.57 -1.81
CA SER A 53 23.82 -11.36 -1.62
C SER A 53 23.25 -10.12 -2.31
N GLN A 54 22.63 -10.25 -3.50
CA GLN A 54 22.02 -9.11 -4.18
C GLN A 54 20.77 -8.63 -3.43
N TRP A 55 19.94 -9.56 -2.95
CA TRP A 55 18.79 -9.24 -2.10
C TRP A 55 19.23 -8.61 -0.77
N GLU A 56 20.25 -9.16 -0.11
CA GLU A 56 20.78 -8.60 1.14
C GLU A 56 21.31 -7.16 0.93
N LYS A 57 22.01 -6.92 -0.18
CA LYS A 57 22.48 -5.57 -0.53
C LYS A 57 21.30 -4.62 -0.74
N PHE A 58 20.28 -5.01 -1.51
CA PHE A 58 19.09 -4.21 -1.75
C PHE A 58 18.39 -3.82 -0.42
N PHE A 59 18.14 -4.79 0.45
CA PHE A 59 17.47 -4.51 1.74
C PHE A 59 18.37 -3.73 2.72
N SER A 60 19.68 -3.92 2.67
CA SER A 60 20.64 -3.12 3.45
C SER A 60 20.61 -1.64 3.03
N GLU A 61 20.52 -1.37 1.73
CA GLU A 61 20.38 -0.01 1.20
C GLU A 61 19.08 0.66 1.64
N LEU A 62 17.97 -0.08 1.68
CA LEU A 62 16.69 0.41 2.18
C LEU A 62 16.77 0.76 3.67
N LYS A 63 17.37 -0.12 4.47
CA LYS A 63 17.58 0.11 5.91
C LYS A 63 18.38 1.37 6.18
N GLU A 64 19.43 1.62 5.41
CA GLU A 64 20.26 2.82 5.50
C GLU A 64 19.44 4.11 5.28
N LEU A 65 18.44 4.07 4.43
CA LEU A 65 17.56 5.20 4.12
C LEU A 65 16.26 5.23 4.97
N LYS A 66 16.20 4.45 6.05
CA LYS A 66 15.02 4.33 6.95
C LYS A 66 13.76 3.80 6.27
N ILE A 67 13.88 3.18 5.11
CA ILE A 67 12.75 2.51 4.43
C ILE A 67 12.55 1.15 5.12
N ASN A 68 11.38 0.96 5.71
CA ASN A 68 11.05 -0.19 6.55
C ASN A 68 9.96 -1.09 5.95
N THR A 69 9.37 -0.70 4.83
CA THR A 69 8.29 -1.45 4.16
C THR A 69 8.60 -1.60 2.68
N VAL A 70 8.50 -2.83 2.18
CA VAL A 70 8.60 -3.14 0.74
C VAL A 70 7.29 -3.72 0.27
N ILE A 71 6.75 -3.18 -0.83
CA ILE A 71 5.58 -3.71 -1.53
C ILE A 71 6.08 -4.38 -2.80
N VAL A 72 5.99 -5.70 -2.85
CA VAL A 72 6.20 -6.44 -4.10
C VAL A 72 5.01 -6.13 -5.00
N GLN A 73 5.22 -5.52 -6.17
CA GLN A 73 4.10 -5.04 -6.98
C GLN A 73 3.20 -6.20 -7.45
N TYR A 74 3.80 -7.32 -7.87
CA TYR A 74 3.08 -8.56 -8.19
C TYR A 74 4.00 -9.76 -8.06
N THR A 75 3.44 -10.90 -7.67
CA THR A 75 4.14 -12.19 -7.59
C THR A 75 3.79 -13.14 -8.73
N ALA A 76 2.78 -12.82 -9.51
CA ALA A 76 2.50 -13.42 -10.81
C ALA A 76 2.08 -12.32 -11.79
N PHE A 77 2.61 -12.37 -13.00
CA PHE A 77 2.38 -11.38 -14.03
C PHE A 77 2.15 -12.03 -15.40
N LYS A 78 1.22 -11.46 -16.16
CA LYS A 78 0.92 -11.90 -17.51
C LYS A 78 0.69 -10.72 -18.46
N ASN A 79 1.40 -10.72 -19.57
CA ASN A 79 1.15 -9.90 -20.75
C ASN A 79 1.55 -10.65 -22.01
N ALA A 80 1.63 -9.94 -23.16
CA ALA A 80 2.02 -10.53 -24.43
C ALA A 80 3.46 -11.11 -24.45
N TYR A 81 4.35 -10.62 -23.58
CA TYR A 81 5.78 -10.93 -23.58
C TYR A 81 6.23 -11.70 -22.33
N ASN A 82 5.51 -11.56 -21.22
CA ASN A 82 5.85 -12.14 -19.94
C ASN A 82 4.67 -12.92 -19.38
N ASP A 83 4.95 -14.11 -18.89
CA ASP A 83 3.97 -15.01 -18.29
C ASP A 83 4.67 -15.81 -17.19
N ILE A 84 4.80 -15.19 -16.00
CA ILE A 84 5.70 -15.64 -14.95
C ILE A 84 5.11 -15.53 -13.55
N THR A 85 5.45 -16.50 -12.68
CA THR A 85 5.27 -16.44 -11.23
C THR A 85 6.64 -16.50 -10.54
N TRP A 86 6.87 -15.66 -9.54
CA TRP A 86 8.17 -15.55 -8.84
C TRP A 86 8.31 -16.39 -7.57
N PHE A 87 7.64 -17.54 -7.56
CA PHE A 87 7.87 -18.63 -6.60
C PHE A 87 7.48 -19.96 -7.22
N ASP A 88 7.75 -21.07 -6.52
CA ASP A 88 7.41 -22.43 -6.99
C ASP A 88 5.91 -22.68 -6.79
N SER A 89 5.10 -22.14 -7.69
CA SER A 89 3.64 -22.21 -7.67
C SER A 89 3.09 -23.35 -8.50
N ALA A 90 2.01 -23.95 -8.05
CA ALA A 90 1.23 -24.94 -8.78
C ALA A 90 0.18 -24.33 -9.73
N ASN A 91 0.03 -22.98 -9.74
CA ASN A 91 -0.95 -22.33 -10.61
C ASN A 91 -0.70 -22.67 -12.10
N THR A 92 -1.77 -22.68 -12.90
CA THR A 92 -1.75 -23.00 -14.33
C THR A 92 -2.00 -21.78 -15.23
N PHE A 93 -2.26 -20.60 -14.64
CA PHE A 93 -2.52 -19.37 -15.38
C PHE A 93 -1.26 -18.58 -15.73
N THR A 94 -0.08 -19.04 -15.26
CA THR A 94 1.24 -18.62 -15.74
C THR A 94 2.09 -19.83 -16.09
N THR A 95 2.95 -19.70 -17.10
CA THR A 95 3.74 -20.82 -17.65
C THR A 95 5.15 -20.90 -17.08
N GLN A 96 5.76 -19.75 -16.77
CA GLN A 96 7.10 -19.65 -16.23
C GLN A 96 7.09 -19.54 -14.70
N LYS A 97 8.10 -20.12 -14.04
CA LYS A 97 8.26 -20.08 -12.58
C LYS A 97 9.69 -19.72 -12.20
N SER A 98 9.88 -18.62 -11.49
CA SER A 98 11.15 -18.30 -10.84
C SER A 98 11.10 -18.75 -9.38
N ARG A 99 11.47 -20.02 -9.16
CA ARG A 99 11.14 -20.80 -7.96
C ARG A 99 11.65 -20.23 -6.64
N HIS A 100 12.75 -19.49 -6.65
CA HIS A 100 13.46 -19.08 -5.42
C HIS A 100 13.37 -17.59 -5.12
N THR A 101 12.87 -16.78 -6.04
CA THR A 101 12.90 -15.31 -5.94
C THR A 101 12.20 -14.81 -4.67
N LEU A 102 10.96 -15.21 -4.46
CA LEU A 102 10.17 -14.74 -3.33
C LEU A 102 10.74 -15.22 -1.97
N ALA A 103 11.23 -16.46 -1.90
CA ALA A 103 11.86 -16.99 -0.69
C ALA A 103 13.12 -16.21 -0.31
N ARG A 104 14.02 -15.95 -1.27
CA ARG A 104 15.24 -15.17 -1.05
C ARG A 104 14.94 -13.73 -0.63
N LEU A 105 13.92 -13.12 -1.24
CA LEU A 105 13.44 -11.79 -0.88
C LEU A 105 13.00 -11.75 0.59
N PHE A 106 12.18 -12.70 1.01
CA PHE A 106 11.70 -12.77 2.39
C PHE A 106 12.84 -12.97 3.40
N GLU A 107 13.77 -13.87 3.12
CA GLU A 107 14.94 -14.11 3.98
C GLU A 107 15.78 -12.85 4.16
N ALA A 108 16.05 -12.11 3.07
CA ALA A 108 16.82 -10.89 3.12
C ALA A 108 16.08 -9.75 3.85
N ALA A 109 14.76 -9.62 3.62
CA ALA A 109 13.91 -8.66 4.33
C ALA A 109 13.91 -8.91 5.84
N GLN A 110 13.78 -10.18 6.27
CA GLN A 110 13.81 -10.56 7.68
C GLN A 110 15.14 -10.20 8.34
N LYS A 111 16.27 -10.43 7.68
CA LYS A 111 17.61 -10.08 8.21
C LYS A 111 17.75 -8.59 8.51
N GLN A 112 17.09 -7.74 7.73
CA GLN A 112 17.13 -6.29 7.91
C GLN A 112 15.97 -5.74 8.76
N GLY A 113 15.00 -6.59 9.16
CA GLY A 113 13.82 -6.19 9.90
C GLY A 113 12.86 -5.32 9.07
N ILE A 114 12.78 -5.58 7.76
CA ILE A 114 11.91 -4.86 6.82
C ILE A 114 10.63 -5.66 6.58
N GLU A 115 9.50 -4.97 6.62
CA GLU A 115 8.18 -5.52 6.35
C GLU A 115 7.96 -5.69 4.85
N VAL A 116 7.28 -6.77 4.47
CA VAL A 116 6.95 -7.06 3.07
C VAL A 116 5.44 -7.19 2.91
N HIS A 117 4.90 -6.42 1.98
CA HIS A 117 3.55 -6.59 1.46
C HIS A 117 3.63 -7.29 0.11
N ILE A 118 2.79 -8.30 -0.10
CA ILE A 118 2.86 -9.15 -1.28
C ILE A 118 1.76 -8.80 -2.26
N GLY A 119 2.17 -8.35 -3.45
CA GLY A 119 1.29 -8.18 -4.59
C GLY A 119 0.88 -9.49 -5.22
N LEU A 120 -0.38 -9.55 -5.63
CA LEU A 120 -1.00 -10.74 -6.20
C LEU A 120 -0.73 -10.91 -7.70
N HIS A 121 -1.62 -11.60 -8.40
CA HIS A 121 -1.57 -11.75 -9.85
C HIS A 121 -1.99 -10.46 -10.55
N PHE A 122 -1.28 -10.09 -11.59
CA PHE A 122 -1.67 -9.03 -12.52
C PHE A 122 -1.67 -9.55 -13.96
N ASP A 123 -2.80 -9.39 -14.65
CA ASP A 123 -2.97 -9.64 -16.08
C ASP A 123 -3.14 -8.28 -16.78
N GLU A 124 -2.20 -7.91 -17.64
CA GLU A 124 -2.15 -6.59 -18.30
C GLU A 124 -3.38 -6.32 -19.19
N THR A 125 -4.14 -7.35 -19.55
CA THR A 125 -5.42 -7.18 -20.24
C THR A 125 -6.48 -6.51 -19.35
N TYR A 126 -6.18 -6.25 -18.06
CA TYR A 126 -6.98 -5.42 -17.16
C TYR A 126 -7.37 -4.09 -17.79
N TRP A 127 -6.44 -3.42 -18.43
CA TRP A 127 -6.68 -2.09 -19.02
C TRP A 127 -7.79 -2.06 -20.08
N GLN A 128 -8.07 -3.20 -20.75
CA GLN A 128 -9.18 -3.36 -21.70
C GLN A 128 -10.44 -3.96 -21.06
N ASN A 129 -10.37 -4.40 -19.79
CA ASN A 129 -11.41 -5.17 -19.14
C ASN A 129 -11.85 -4.62 -17.77
N GLN A 130 -11.51 -3.36 -17.45
CA GLN A 130 -11.75 -2.75 -16.15
C GLN A 130 -13.21 -2.83 -15.68
N THR A 131 -14.19 -2.82 -16.60
CA THR A 131 -15.61 -2.94 -16.32
C THR A 131 -16.25 -4.24 -16.86
N ASN A 132 -15.42 -5.21 -17.28
CA ASN A 132 -15.90 -6.53 -17.73
C ASN A 132 -16.10 -7.44 -16.52
N ARG A 133 -17.34 -7.67 -16.13
CA ARG A 133 -17.71 -8.48 -14.96
C ARG A 133 -17.07 -9.89 -14.98
N ALA A 134 -17.15 -10.59 -16.12
CA ALA A 134 -16.65 -11.95 -16.21
C ALA A 134 -15.13 -12.00 -16.08
N TRP A 135 -14.43 -11.02 -16.67
CA TRP A 135 -12.97 -10.87 -16.54
C TRP A 135 -12.58 -10.57 -15.08
N LEU A 136 -13.28 -9.63 -14.43
CA LEU A 136 -13.05 -9.28 -13.02
C LEU A 136 -13.24 -10.48 -12.10
N GLN A 137 -14.32 -11.25 -12.27
CA GLN A 137 -14.57 -12.46 -11.49
C GLN A 137 -13.46 -13.51 -11.64
N LEU A 138 -13.05 -13.78 -12.89
CA LEU A 138 -11.99 -14.75 -13.17
C LEU A 138 -10.65 -14.32 -12.54
N ASN A 139 -10.30 -13.03 -12.65
CA ASN A 139 -9.03 -12.55 -12.12
C ASN A 139 -9.05 -12.37 -10.60
N ALA A 140 -10.19 -12.07 -9.99
CA ALA A 140 -10.34 -12.16 -8.54
C ALA A 140 -10.07 -13.59 -8.03
N GLN A 141 -10.62 -14.60 -8.70
CA GLN A 141 -10.37 -16.00 -8.36
C GLN A 141 -8.89 -16.37 -8.49
N ARG A 142 -8.21 -15.97 -9.59
CA ARG A 142 -6.77 -16.17 -9.77
C ARG A 142 -5.92 -15.53 -8.68
N CYS A 143 -6.27 -14.30 -8.27
CA CYS A 143 -5.64 -13.63 -7.14
C CYS A 143 -5.80 -14.42 -5.84
N ILE A 144 -7.01 -14.93 -5.56
CA ILE A 144 -7.31 -15.74 -4.36
C ILE A 144 -6.56 -17.07 -4.39
N GLU A 145 -6.51 -17.76 -5.52
CA GLU A 145 -5.78 -19.02 -5.70
C GLU A 145 -4.28 -18.82 -5.45
N LEU A 146 -3.68 -17.80 -6.07
CA LEU A 146 -2.28 -17.44 -5.88
C LEU A 146 -1.98 -17.10 -4.41
N ALA A 147 -2.83 -16.28 -3.80
CA ALA A 147 -2.68 -15.87 -2.41
C ALA A 147 -2.77 -17.06 -1.45
N ARG A 148 -3.62 -18.05 -1.72
CA ARG A 148 -3.71 -19.28 -0.91
C ARG A 148 -2.40 -20.04 -0.91
N GLU A 149 -1.74 -20.17 -2.07
CA GLU A 149 -0.42 -20.81 -2.17
C GLU A 149 0.65 -20.01 -1.42
N ILE A 150 0.65 -18.67 -1.58
CA ILE A 150 1.59 -17.79 -0.87
C ILE A 150 1.39 -17.92 0.64
N ASN A 151 0.14 -17.87 1.11
CA ASN A 151 -0.17 -18.00 2.53
C ASN A 151 0.23 -19.35 3.10
N SER A 152 0.00 -20.44 2.36
CA SER A 152 0.42 -21.79 2.76
C SER A 152 1.95 -21.90 2.93
N ARG A 153 2.73 -21.24 2.09
CA ARG A 153 4.20 -21.33 2.09
C ARG A 153 4.86 -20.29 2.99
N PHE A 154 4.33 -19.07 3.02
CA PHE A 154 4.96 -17.92 3.63
C PHE A 154 4.10 -17.21 4.68
N GLY A 155 2.88 -17.67 4.94
CA GLY A 155 1.91 -17.01 5.80
C GLY A 155 2.41 -16.68 7.21
N ASN A 156 3.28 -17.54 7.75
CA ASN A 156 3.91 -17.38 9.08
C ASN A 156 5.29 -16.70 9.01
N HIS A 157 5.75 -16.28 7.83
CA HIS A 157 7.07 -15.65 7.72
C HIS A 157 7.09 -14.29 8.44
N PRO A 158 8.09 -14.01 9.32
CA PRO A 158 8.08 -12.81 10.17
C PRO A 158 8.04 -11.49 9.39
N ALA A 159 8.65 -11.46 8.19
CA ALA A 159 8.64 -10.27 7.33
C ALA A 159 7.34 -10.08 6.56
N PHE A 160 6.46 -11.08 6.45
CA PHE A 160 5.20 -10.98 5.71
C PHE A 160 4.13 -10.23 6.51
N LYS A 161 3.86 -8.97 6.17
CA LYS A 161 3.00 -8.07 6.95
C LYS A 161 1.75 -7.58 6.26
N GLY A 162 1.62 -7.73 4.94
CA GLY A 162 0.45 -7.23 4.22
C GLY A 162 0.30 -7.81 2.81
N TRP A 163 -0.86 -7.60 2.25
CA TRP A 163 -1.21 -7.95 0.89
C TRP A 163 -1.39 -6.70 0.02
N TYR A 164 -1.11 -6.82 -1.26
CA TYR A 164 -1.33 -5.77 -2.24
C TYR A 164 -2.11 -6.31 -3.44
N ILE A 165 -3.18 -5.62 -3.81
CA ILE A 165 -3.93 -5.87 -5.05
C ILE A 165 -3.33 -5.00 -6.14
N PRO A 166 -2.66 -5.57 -7.16
CA PRO A 166 -1.86 -4.80 -8.12
C PRO A 166 -2.65 -4.15 -9.25
N HIS A 167 -3.98 -4.25 -9.23
CA HIS A 167 -4.85 -3.62 -10.22
C HIS A 167 -5.13 -2.19 -9.78
N GLU A 168 -4.80 -1.24 -10.63
CA GLU A 168 -4.84 0.20 -10.34
C GLU A 168 -6.15 0.81 -10.82
N PRO A 169 -7.15 1.01 -9.93
CA PRO A 169 -8.38 1.67 -10.33
C PRO A 169 -8.15 3.18 -10.50
N GLU A 170 -8.90 3.77 -11.45
CA GLU A 170 -8.77 5.19 -11.73
C GLU A 170 -10.15 5.82 -12.10
N PRO A 171 -10.35 7.13 -11.83
CA PRO A 171 -11.66 7.78 -11.94
C PRO A 171 -12.23 7.85 -13.37
N TYR A 172 -11.39 7.69 -14.39
CA TYR A 172 -11.86 7.76 -15.77
C TYR A 172 -12.60 6.50 -16.19
N ALA A 173 -12.08 5.32 -15.91
CA ALA A 173 -12.75 4.04 -16.18
C ALA A 173 -13.91 3.83 -15.21
N TYR A 174 -13.72 4.15 -13.93
CA TYR A 174 -14.71 3.97 -12.86
C TYR A 174 -15.46 5.28 -12.57
N ASN A 175 -16.06 5.86 -13.58
CA ASN A 175 -16.66 7.20 -13.56
C ASN A 175 -18.16 7.23 -13.17
N SER A 176 -18.68 6.16 -12.59
CA SER A 176 -20.03 6.09 -12.00
C SER A 176 -20.07 5.14 -10.81
N ASP A 177 -21.06 5.31 -9.94
CA ASP A 177 -21.26 4.49 -8.75
C ASP A 177 -21.46 3.01 -9.10
N GLU A 178 -22.13 2.71 -10.22
CA GLU A 178 -22.36 1.33 -10.67
C GLU A 178 -21.03 0.66 -11.10
N LYS A 179 -20.16 1.39 -11.79
CA LYS A 179 -18.83 0.87 -12.19
C LYS A 179 -17.93 0.69 -10.99
N MET A 180 -17.95 1.64 -10.04
CA MET A 180 -17.24 1.50 -8.77
C MET A 180 -17.76 0.33 -7.95
N ALA A 181 -19.08 0.19 -7.83
CA ALA A 181 -19.70 -0.96 -7.16
C ALA A 181 -19.33 -2.28 -7.86
N LEU A 182 -19.32 -2.32 -9.19
CA LEU A 182 -18.89 -3.49 -9.95
C LEU A 182 -17.44 -3.89 -9.58
N PHE A 183 -16.50 -2.95 -9.63
CA PHE A 183 -15.09 -3.23 -9.28
C PHE A 183 -14.96 -3.66 -7.82
N ARG A 184 -15.54 -2.90 -6.91
CA ARG A 184 -15.53 -3.18 -5.48
C ARG A 184 -16.11 -4.56 -5.14
N ASP A 185 -17.35 -4.84 -5.58
CA ASP A 185 -18.11 -5.98 -5.11
C ASP A 185 -17.78 -7.28 -5.86
N VAL A 186 -17.24 -7.16 -7.08
CA VAL A 186 -16.92 -8.33 -7.93
C VAL A 186 -15.44 -8.66 -7.90
N PHE A 187 -14.57 -7.68 -7.64
CA PHE A 187 -13.12 -7.88 -7.68
C PHE A 187 -12.48 -7.64 -6.31
N VAL A 188 -12.56 -6.43 -5.76
CA VAL A 188 -11.79 -6.06 -4.56
C VAL A 188 -12.27 -6.79 -3.31
N ASN A 189 -13.56 -6.72 -3.00
CA ASN A 189 -14.10 -7.29 -1.76
C ASN A 189 -13.96 -8.82 -1.69
N PRO A 190 -14.23 -9.61 -2.76
CA PRO A 190 -13.98 -11.05 -2.71
C PRO A 190 -12.52 -11.41 -2.43
N ILE A 191 -11.56 -10.66 -2.99
CA ILE A 191 -10.13 -10.85 -2.69
C ILE A 191 -9.86 -10.48 -1.23
N ALA A 192 -10.23 -9.29 -0.79
CA ALA A 192 -9.96 -8.80 0.55
C ALA A 192 -10.55 -9.73 1.62
N ASP A 193 -11.79 -10.18 1.47
CA ASP A 193 -12.47 -11.08 2.40
C ASP A 193 -11.76 -12.44 2.50
N ALA A 194 -11.34 -13.00 1.36
CA ALA A 194 -10.56 -14.24 1.36
C ALA A 194 -9.23 -14.06 2.12
N LEU A 195 -8.51 -12.96 1.88
CA LEU A 195 -7.24 -12.68 2.52
C LEU A 195 -7.38 -12.44 4.04
N HIS A 196 -8.42 -11.73 4.46
CA HIS A 196 -8.72 -11.52 5.88
C HIS A 196 -9.01 -12.82 6.63
N SER A 197 -9.66 -13.77 5.97
CA SER A 197 -9.99 -15.07 6.58
C SER A 197 -8.74 -15.90 6.96
N TRP A 198 -7.56 -15.56 6.45
CA TRP A 198 -6.30 -16.30 6.66
C TRP A 198 -5.32 -15.64 7.64
N GLY A 199 -5.74 -14.74 8.49
CA GLY A 199 -4.88 -14.22 9.55
C GLY A 199 -4.79 -12.70 9.67
N GLY A 200 -5.72 -11.96 9.07
CA GLY A 200 -5.92 -10.53 9.36
C GLY A 200 -4.81 -9.58 8.91
N LYS A 201 -3.92 -10.01 7.98
CA LYS A 201 -2.95 -9.08 7.38
C LYS A 201 -3.67 -8.02 6.56
N PRO A 202 -3.29 -6.73 6.66
CA PRO A 202 -3.94 -5.67 5.91
C PRO A 202 -3.84 -5.89 4.40
N VAL A 203 -4.90 -5.53 3.70
CA VAL A 203 -4.99 -5.57 2.24
C VAL A 203 -4.95 -4.14 1.71
N SER A 204 -4.11 -3.90 0.73
CA SER A 204 -3.88 -2.60 0.13
C SER A 204 -4.12 -2.58 -1.37
N ILE A 205 -4.38 -1.39 -1.91
CA ILE A 205 -4.44 -1.08 -3.34
C ILE A 205 -3.83 0.30 -3.58
N ALA A 206 -3.24 0.53 -4.77
CA ALA A 206 -2.86 1.85 -5.24
C ALA A 206 -3.81 2.31 -6.33
N ALA A 207 -4.44 3.46 -6.15
CA ALA A 207 -5.24 4.13 -7.18
C ALA A 207 -4.38 5.10 -7.97
N PHE A 208 -4.71 5.29 -9.25
CA PHE A 208 -4.04 6.28 -10.06
C PHE A 208 -5.02 7.30 -10.63
N TRP A 209 -4.54 8.39 -11.22
CA TRP A 209 -5.36 9.46 -11.77
C TRP A 209 -4.56 10.35 -12.71
N ASN A 210 -5.27 11.17 -13.51
CA ASN A 210 -4.66 12.10 -14.44
C ASN A 210 -5.47 13.40 -14.44
N SER A 211 -4.85 14.53 -14.12
CA SER A 211 -5.52 15.83 -14.01
C SER A 211 -6.16 16.33 -15.32
N LYS A 212 -5.74 15.79 -16.46
CA LYS A 212 -6.34 16.10 -17.77
C LYS A 212 -7.67 15.38 -17.97
N LEU A 213 -7.93 14.28 -17.26
CA LEU A 213 -9.10 13.42 -17.39
C LEU A 213 -10.03 13.48 -16.17
N THR A 214 -9.53 13.99 -15.06
CA THR A 214 -10.20 13.91 -13.77
C THR A 214 -10.07 15.24 -13.01
N SER A 215 -11.18 15.87 -12.66
CA SER A 215 -11.19 17.02 -11.76
C SER A 215 -10.98 16.63 -10.30
N PRO A 216 -10.60 17.56 -9.41
CA PRO A 216 -10.48 17.29 -7.97
C PRO A 216 -11.76 16.70 -7.35
N ASN A 217 -12.95 17.19 -7.73
CA ASN A 217 -14.23 16.68 -7.23
C ASN A 217 -14.51 15.25 -7.70
N GLN A 218 -14.16 14.90 -8.93
CA GLN A 218 -14.30 13.53 -9.43
C GLN A 218 -13.35 12.59 -8.67
N LEU A 219 -12.11 13.01 -8.42
CA LEU A 219 -11.17 12.22 -7.60
C LEU A 219 -11.70 12.08 -6.16
N GLN A 220 -12.25 13.13 -5.56
CA GLN A 220 -12.86 13.07 -4.23
C GLN A 220 -13.94 12.00 -4.17
N HIS A 221 -14.91 12.05 -5.09
CA HIS A 221 -16.01 11.08 -5.14
C HIS A 221 -15.52 9.65 -5.40
N PHE A 222 -14.59 9.47 -6.35
CA PHE A 222 -13.97 8.18 -6.63
C PHE A 222 -13.29 7.58 -5.39
N MET A 223 -12.54 8.38 -4.63
CA MET A 223 -11.86 7.91 -3.40
C MET A 223 -12.89 7.59 -2.29
N ALA A 224 -14.01 8.34 -2.21
CA ALA A 224 -15.09 8.01 -1.29
C ALA A 224 -15.72 6.65 -1.60
N GLU A 225 -15.97 6.36 -2.88
CA GLU A 225 -16.50 5.08 -3.33
C GLU A 225 -15.49 3.93 -3.13
N LEU A 226 -14.21 4.15 -3.46
CA LEU A 226 -13.16 3.17 -3.21
C LEU A 226 -13.01 2.85 -1.72
N GLY A 227 -13.16 3.86 -0.86
CA GLY A 227 -13.12 3.70 0.59
C GLY A 227 -14.28 2.88 1.18
N LYS A 228 -15.32 2.55 0.41
CA LYS A 228 -16.39 1.61 0.82
C LYS A 228 -15.97 0.14 0.67
N SER A 229 -14.81 -0.12 0.09
CA SER A 229 -14.27 -1.48 -0.04
C SER A 229 -13.72 -2.01 1.29
N HIS A 230 -13.49 -3.32 1.37
CA HIS A 230 -12.96 -4.00 2.56
C HIS A 230 -11.41 -3.88 2.68
N LEU A 231 -10.85 -2.77 2.21
CA LEU A 231 -9.42 -2.49 2.24
C LEU A 231 -9.00 -1.78 3.53
N GLN A 232 -7.83 -2.12 4.05
CA GLN A 232 -7.24 -1.42 5.21
C GLN A 232 -6.25 -0.33 4.81
N ILE A 233 -5.71 -0.38 3.60
CA ILE A 233 -4.77 0.61 3.12
C ILE A 233 -5.17 0.99 1.69
N ILE A 234 -5.39 2.28 1.45
CA ILE A 234 -5.55 2.83 0.12
C ILE A 234 -4.38 3.78 -0.13
N MET A 235 -3.66 3.53 -1.21
CA MET A 235 -2.59 4.40 -1.70
C MET A 235 -3.09 5.23 -2.87
N LEU A 236 -2.50 6.41 -3.06
CA LEU A 236 -2.71 7.23 -4.24
C LEU A 236 -1.37 7.52 -4.88
N GLN A 237 -1.22 7.15 -6.15
CA GLN A 237 -0.09 7.54 -6.98
C GLN A 237 -0.11 9.05 -7.16
N ASP A 238 1.04 9.71 -7.04
CA ASP A 238 1.09 11.17 -7.14
C ASP A 238 1.04 11.70 -8.58
N GLY A 239 1.44 10.90 -9.55
CA GLY A 239 1.35 11.21 -10.98
C GLY A 239 2.31 12.28 -11.48
N VAL A 240 3.23 12.77 -10.64
CA VAL A 240 4.15 13.87 -11.01
C VAL A 240 5.25 13.39 -11.97
N GLY A 241 5.79 12.21 -11.73
CA GLY A 241 6.80 11.58 -12.59
C GLY A 241 6.27 11.24 -13.97
N ALA A 242 5.04 10.74 -14.03
CA ALA A 242 4.31 10.43 -15.27
C ALA A 242 3.70 11.65 -15.97
N LYS A 243 3.87 12.86 -15.41
CA LYS A 243 3.27 14.11 -15.93
C LYS A 243 1.74 14.09 -16.01
N HIS A 244 1.11 13.33 -15.14
CA HIS A 244 -0.34 13.33 -14.98
C HIS A 244 -0.83 14.57 -14.23
N VAL A 245 0.05 15.17 -13.43
CA VAL A 245 -0.20 16.38 -12.64
C VAL A 245 1.06 17.21 -12.54
N THR A 246 0.91 18.49 -12.23
CA THR A 246 2.02 19.38 -11.89
C THR A 246 2.16 19.55 -10.36
N LEU A 247 3.33 19.92 -9.88
CA LEU A 247 3.59 20.09 -8.44
C LEU A 247 2.65 21.11 -7.77
N ASP A 248 2.30 22.19 -8.47
CA ASP A 248 1.37 23.22 -7.98
C ASP A 248 -0.07 22.72 -7.84
N GLN A 249 -0.47 21.72 -8.62
CA GLN A 249 -1.78 21.10 -8.54
C GLN A 249 -1.85 19.97 -7.49
N LEU A 250 -0.72 19.32 -7.18
CA LEU A 250 -0.65 18.11 -6.38
C LEU A 250 -1.40 18.22 -5.04
N ASN A 251 -1.18 19.32 -4.31
CA ASN A 251 -1.83 19.55 -3.02
C ASN A 251 -3.36 19.54 -3.13
N THR A 252 -3.93 20.19 -4.15
CA THR A 252 -5.38 20.26 -4.36
C THR A 252 -5.99 18.87 -4.56
N TYR A 253 -5.36 18.03 -5.38
CA TYR A 253 -5.85 16.68 -5.63
C TYR A 253 -5.71 15.76 -4.43
N TYR A 254 -4.59 15.83 -3.71
CA TYR A 254 -4.40 15.04 -2.48
C TYR A 254 -5.37 15.46 -1.36
N GLN A 255 -5.67 16.75 -1.22
CA GLN A 255 -6.71 17.22 -0.31
C GLN A 255 -8.09 16.66 -0.70
N SER A 256 -8.42 16.65 -2.00
CA SER A 256 -9.66 16.08 -2.49
C SER A 256 -9.76 14.57 -2.23
N ALA A 257 -8.69 13.83 -2.48
CA ALA A 257 -8.62 12.41 -2.16
C ALA A 257 -8.84 12.13 -0.66
N GLN A 258 -8.17 12.89 0.21
CA GLN A 258 -8.34 12.79 1.65
C GLN A 258 -9.77 13.10 2.09
N LYS A 259 -10.40 14.15 1.54
CA LYS A 259 -11.81 14.49 1.81
C LYS A 259 -12.74 13.35 1.39
N GLY A 260 -12.53 12.77 0.21
CA GLY A 260 -13.29 11.60 -0.24
C GLY A 260 -13.23 10.47 0.75
N LEU A 261 -12.04 10.05 1.14
CA LEU A 261 -11.84 8.90 2.04
C LEU A 261 -12.39 9.12 3.45
N PHE A 262 -12.25 10.31 4.04
CA PHE A 262 -12.46 10.50 5.48
C PHE A 262 -13.60 11.45 5.86
N GLU A 263 -14.06 12.29 4.93
CA GLU A 263 -15.15 13.24 5.19
C GLU A 263 -16.44 12.84 4.45
N GLU A 264 -16.34 12.49 3.16
CA GLU A 264 -17.47 11.99 2.37
C GLU A 264 -17.79 10.55 2.77
N ASN A 265 -16.79 9.66 2.81
CA ASN A 265 -16.93 8.31 3.35
C ASN A 265 -16.51 8.26 4.84
N LYS A 266 -17.43 8.59 5.74
CA LYS A 266 -17.17 8.58 7.20
C LYS A 266 -16.91 7.18 7.78
N ASN A 267 -17.17 6.11 7.02
CA ASN A 267 -17.02 4.74 7.48
C ASN A 267 -15.61 4.17 7.23
N TYR A 268 -14.81 4.78 6.35
CA TYR A 268 -13.45 4.33 6.14
C TYR A 268 -12.58 4.60 7.38
N LYS A 269 -11.98 3.54 7.90
CA LYS A 269 -11.11 3.57 9.10
C LYS A 269 -9.68 3.10 8.80
N GLY A 270 -9.40 2.81 7.53
CA GLY A 270 -8.09 2.37 7.08
C GLY A 270 -7.06 3.51 6.98
N ALA A 271 -5.88 3.15 6.53
CA ALA A 271 -4.78 4.07 6.29
C ALA A 271 -4.82 4.66 4.87
N PHE A 272 -4.39 5.90 4.75
CA PHE A 272 -4.12 6.55 3.47
C PHE A 272 -2.62 6.76 3.31
N TRP A 273 -2.03 6.15 2.29
CA TRP A 273 -0.60 6.29 1.99
C TRP A 273 -0.43 7.04 0.68
N THR A 274 0.69 7.74 0.53
CA THR A 274 1.10 8.26 -0.77
C THR A 274 1.97 7.24 -1.49
N ASP A 275 1.84 7.19 -2.83
CA ASP A 275 2.72 6.44 -3.72
C ASP A 275 3.44 7.43 -4.63
N LEU A 276 4.62 7.86 -4.18
CA LEU A 276 5.40 8.94 -4.75
C LEU A 276 6.25 8.44 -5.91
N GLU A 277 6.09 9.01 -7.08
CA GLU A 277 6.88 8.68 -8.28
C GLU A 277 8.27 9.30 -8.20
N THR A 278 9.29 8.48 -7.94
CA THR A 278 10.70 8.89 -7.89
C THR A 278 11.37 8.94 -9.26
N PHE A 279 10.67 8.50 -10.29
CA PHE A 279 11.12 8.56 -11.69
C PHE A 279 10.67 9.85 -12.38
N TYR A 280 11.25 10.11 -13.54
CA TYR A 280 10.86 11.17 -14.48
C TYR A 280 10.62 10.56 -15.86
N SER A 281 9.48 10.89 -16.46
CA SER A 281 9.18 10.59 -17.86
C SER A 281 9.15 11.87 -18.70
N PRO A 282 9.96 11.98 -19.75
CA PRO A 282 9.90 13.13 -20.65
C PRO A 282 8.56 13.29 -21.37
N THR A 283 7.90 12.18 -21.68
CA THR A 283 6.67 12.11 -22.47
C THR A 283 5.42 11.75 -21.67
N GLY A 284 5.57 11.26 -20.43
CA GLY A 284 4.51 10.61 -19.65
C GLY A 284 4.51 9.09 -19.79
N GLU A 285 5.37 8.55 -20.67
CA GLU A 285 5.47 7.12 -20.97
C GLU A 285 6.92 6.63 -20.78
N TYR A 286 7.12 5.31 -20.83
CA TYR A 286 8.45 4.71 -20.82
C TYR A 286 9.31 5.19 -22.03
N PRO A 287 10.63 5.40 -21.88
CA PRO A 287 11.46 5.04 -20.73
C PRO A 287 11.41 6.07 -19.59
N PHE A 288 11.54 5.56 -18.37
CA PHE A 288 11.65 6.36 -17.15
C PHE A 288 13.11 6.53 -16.74
N THR A 289 13.43 7.65 -16.09
CA THR A 289 14.75 7.92 -15.50
C THR A 289 14.58 8.46 -14.09
N PRO A 290 15.57 8.33 -13.20
CA PRO A 290 15.50 8.90 -11.86
C PRO A 290 15.21 10.40 -11.87
N ALA A 291 14.34 10.84 -10.97
CA ALA A 291 14.00 12.25 -10.79
C ALA A 291 15.13 13.06 -10.17
N SER A 292 15.03 14.39 -10.24
CA SER A 292 15.84 15.25 -9.42
C SER A 292 15.42 15.18 -7.94
N PHE A 293 16.39 15.27 -7.03
CA PHE A 293 16.08 15.28 -5.60
C PHE A 293 15.19 16.45 -5.18
N ASP A 294 15.37 17.62 -5.79
CA ASP A 294 14.53 18.79 -5.47
C ASP A 294 13.05 18.55 -5.76
N ARG A 295 12.73 17.83 -6.83
CA ARG A 295 11.35 17.43 -7.14
C ARG A 295 10.82 16.44 -6.09
N VAL A 296 11.55 15.36 -5.82
CA VAL A 296 11.17 14.35 -4.81
C VAL A 296 10.95 14.98 -3.44
N LYS A 297 11.81 15.92 -3.05
CA LYS A 297 11.68 16.66 -1.79
C LYS A 297 10.41 17.53 -1.74
N GLN A 298 10.05 18.18 -2.86
CA GLN A 298 8.82 18.96 -2.95
C GLN A 298 7.57 18.07 -2.86
N GLN A 299 7.53 16.95 -3.59
CA GLN A 299 6.46 15.95 -3.48
C GLN A 299 6.28 15.50 -2.04
N LEU A 300 7.35 15.02 -1.39
CA LEU A 300 7.31 14.63 0.02
C LEU A 300 6.77 15.72 0.95
N SER A 301 7.22 16.98 0.74
CA SER A 301 6.77 18.10 1.56
C SER A 301 5.27 18.38 1.41
N ILE A 302 4.72 18.23 0.21
CA ILE A 302 3.29 18.42 -0.07
C ILE A 302 2.46 17.29 0.54
N GLU A 303 2.82 16.07 0.24
CA GLU A 303 2.03 14.89 0.56
C GLU A 303 2.02 14.57 2.04
N THR A 304 3.20 14.62 2.69
CA THR A 304 3.31 14.34 4.13
C THR A 304 2.83 15.50 5.02
N ALA A 305 2.53 16.68 4.44
CA ALA A 305 1.88 17.76 5.17
C ALA A 305 0.40 17.48 5.45
N LEU A 306 -0.24 16.60 4.67
CA LEU A 306 -1.64 16.23 4.84
C LEU A 306 -1.85 15.40 6.11
N PRO A 307 -2.86 15.73 6.94
CA PRO A 307 -3.01 15.13 8.26
C PRO A 307 -3.41 13.65 8.26
N LYS A 308 -3.94 13.14 7.15
CA LYS A 308 -4.39 11.74 7.02
C LYS A 308 -3.43 10.86 6.22
N VAL A 309 -2.41 11.42 5.60
CA VAL A 309 -1.33 10.63 5.01
C VAL A 309 -0.48 10.04 6.13
N SER A 310 -0.44 8.72 6.21
CA SER A 310 0.18 7.98 7.30
C SER A 310 1.43 7.20 6.88
N LYS A 311 1.78 7.20 5.60
CA LYS A 311 3.03 6.61 5.08
C LYS A 311 3.35 7.18 3.70
N ALA A 312 4.64 7.42 3.45
CA ALA A 312 5.16 7.76 2.12
C ALA A 312 5.92 6.56 1.54
N VAL A 313 5.41 6.08 0.41
CA VAL A 313 5.96 4.95 -0.36
C VAL A 313 6.51 5.49 -1.68
N SER A 314 7.63 4.98 -2.17
CA SER A 314 8.17 5.38 -3.48
C SER A 314 7.89 4.35 -4.56
N PHE A 315 7.61 4.82 -5.76
CA PHE A 315 7.65 4.01 -6.98
C PHE A 315 8.77 4.53 -7.89
N GLN A 316 9.92 3.81 -7.98
CA GLN A 316 10.35 2.76 -7.06
C GLN A 316 11.86 2.92 -6.74
N TYR A 317 12.25 2.59 -5.53
CA TYR A 317 13.63 2.71 -5.07
C TYR A 317 14.66 2.00 -5.96
N TYR A 318 14.36 0.76 -6.40
CA TYR A 318 15.32 -0.03 -7.15
C TYR A 318 15.83 0.69 -8.41
N ASP A 319 14.93 1.17 -9.25
CA ASP A 319 15.32 1.81 -10.51
C ASP A 319 15.88 3.21 -10.29
N ASP A 320 15.39 3.94 -9.28
CA ASP A 320 15.65 5.37 -9.16
C ASP A 320 16.71 5.75 -8.13
N MET A 321 17.02 4.85 -7.17
CA MET A 321 17.91 5.19 -6.04
C MET A 321 18.88 4.07 -5.65
N SER A 322 18.73 2.82 -6.13
CA SER A 322 19.63 1.72 -5.72
C SER A 322 20.97 1.78 -6.43
N THR A 323 22.02 1.37 -5.75
CA THR A 323 23.33 1.14 -6.39
C THR A 323 23.32 -0.07 -7.33
N LEU A 324 22.25 -0.87 -7.30
CA LEU A 324 22.00 -1.99 -8.21
C LEU A 324 21.16 -1.58 -9.43
N SER A 325 20.77 -0.32 -9.52
CA SER A 325 19.93 0.21 -10.60
C SER A 325 20.62 0.13 -11.96
N PRO A 326 19.86 -0.17 -13.04
CA PRO A 326 20.35 -0.02 -14.41
C PRO A 326 20.66 1.43 -14.78
N HIS A 327 20.07 2.42 -14.09
CA HIS A 327 20.31 3.86 -14.29
C HIS A 327 21.54 4.40 -13.54
N ASN A 328 22.30 3.55 -12.90
CA ASN A 328 23.58 3.74 -12.22
C ASN A 328 23.87 5.19 -11.73
N ALA A 329 24.48 6.05 -12.55
CA ALA A 329 24.93 7.38 -12.11
C ALA A 329 23.77 8.30 -11.65
N GLN A 330 22.62 8.27 -12.34
CA GLN A 330 21.44 9.08 -11.99
C GLN A 330 20.79 8.58 -10.70
N ALA A 331 20.64 7.27 -10.56
CA ALA A 331 20.11 6.64 -9.35
C ALA A 331 21.00 6.91 -8.14
N GLN A 332 22.33 6.82 -8.30
CA GLN A 332 23.27 7.16 -7.23
C GLN A 332 23.21 8.63 -6.86
N ALA A 333 23.09 9.54 -7.84
CA ALA A 333 22.97 10.97 -7.58
C ALA A 333 21.72 11.31 -6.75
N LEU A 334 20.57 10.73 -7.11
CA LEU A 334 19.34 10.90 -6.33
C LEU A 334 19.50 10.31 -4.93
N ARG A 335 20.03 9.10 -4.81
CA ARG A 335 20.27 8.43 -3.53
C ARG A 335 21.15 9.24 -2.60
N GLU A 336 22.29 9.72 -3.06
CA GLU A 336 23.25 10.48 -2.22
C GLU A 336 22.65 11.83 -1.79
N ALA A 337 21.94 12.52 -2.68
CA ALA A 337 21.24 13.76 -2.33
C ALA A 337 20.15 13.52 -1.27
N TYR A 338 19.36 12.47 -1.44
CA TYR A 338 18.32 12.06 -0.49
C TYR A 338 18.92 11.67 0.87
N LYS A 339 19.97 10.83 0.88
CA LYS A 339 20.70 10.42 2.10
C LYS A 339 21.28 11.59 2.86
N LYS A 340 21.93 12.52 2.16
CA LYS A 340 22.46 13.75 2.76
C LYS A 340 21.37 14.57 3.45
N TRP A 341 20.23 14.73 2.80
CA TRP A 341 19.07 15.43 3.36
C TRP A 341 18.46 14.67 4.56
N LEU A 342 18.33 13.36 4.46
CA LEU A 342 17.78 12.52 5.52
C LEU A 342 18.60 12.58 6.81
N ASN A 343 19.93 12.70 6.70
CA ASN A 343 20.83 12.83 7.86
C ASN A 343 20.75 14.19 8.58
N GLN A 344 20.01 15.15 8.01
CA GLN A 344 19.74 16.46 8.62
C GLN A 344 18.37 16.50 9.35
N LYS A 345 17.61 15.41 9.32
CA LYS A 345 16.29 15.25 9.93
C LYS A 345 16.36 14.41 11.21
#